data_4fb36a8f5dd0d5a836b38e7a6274541f
#
_entry.id   4fb36a8f5dd0d5a836b38e7a6274541f
#
_cell.length_a   1.000
_cell.length_b   1.000
_cell.length_c   1.000
_cell.angle_alpha   90.00
_cell.angle_beta   90.00
_cell.angle_gamma   90.00
#
_symmetry.space_group_name_H-M   'P 1'
#
loop_
_entity.id
_entity.type
_entity.pdbx_description
1 polymer ?
#
loop_
_entity_poly.entity_id
_entity_poly.type
_entity_poly.pdbx_seq_one_letter_code
_entity_poly.pdbx_strand_id
1 'polypeptide(L)'
;MSPMSIAPIAQVEAWLLQLPLERPYRLSFGPVAALDTLLVRLTRADGACGWGEATLLTGYTDETIAGTWAQAGAILDALGADPRDRGLGAAARLERMLDELDASQPFLTTAFRTAAEMAAGSPLLRPPPRDGAPPRVPILGLLQGDTPRQLAEEIERLLAAGYATLKLKVGFDPAHDAAQVAAAQRALAGRALLRLDANQGYSAEAACAFVARVEPEGIELFEQPCAAGDWDAHLQVARVAAARGLPLMLDESIYSLREIERAAELRAADYIKVKLMKFNSLARLDAAIARIEALGLKPVLGNGVATELSCWMEACIAARRIRNAGEMNGFLKPRERLFVRPLVLRGGAIELGPGTPQIDAARLDRLALARRAAWPAVAG
;
A
#
# COMPACT_ATOMS: atom_id res chain seq x y z
N MET A 1 22.79 -16.23 13.35
CA MET A 1 21.41 -16.71 13.19
C MET A 1 21.47 -17.94 12.30
N SER A 2 21.09 -19.13 12.81
CA SER A 2 21.02 -20.35 11.99
C SER A 2 20.09 -20.14 10.80
N PRO A 3 20.43 -20.62 9.60
CA PRO A 3 19.52 -20.57 8.47
C PRO A 3 18.26 -21.34 8.88
N MET A 4 17.12 -20.64 8.93
CA MET A 4 15.84 -21.30 9.09
C MET A 4 15.73 -22.36 7.99
N SER A 5 15.66 -23.64 8.39
CA SER A 5 15.40 -24.74 7.46
C SER A 5 14.09 -24.43 6.73
N ILE A 6 14.19 -24.02 5.48
CA ILE A 6 13.02 -23.72 4.65
C ILE A 6 12.41 -25.07 4.29
N ALA A 7 11.27 -25.42 4.89
CA ALA A 7 10.56 -26.62 4.49
C ALA A 7 10.15 -26.50 3.01
N PRO A 8 10.16 -27.63 2.25
CA PRO A 8 9.81 -27.65 0.83
C PRO A 8 8.43 -27.04 0.54
N ILE A 9 8.26 -26.48 -0.67
CA ILE A 9 6.95 -26.07 -1.16
C ILE A 9 6.16 -27.34 -1.55
N ALA A 10 4.96 -27.49 -0.99
CA ALA A 10 4.07 -28.59 -1.31
C ALA A 10 3.04 -28.20 -2.38
N GLN A 11 2.57 -26.94 -2.36
CA GLN A 11 1.55 -26.45 -3.28
C GLN A 11 1.65 -24.92 -3.43
N VAL A 12 1.39 -24.43 -4.64
CA VAL A 12 1.14 -23.02 -4.90
C VAL A 12 -0.16 -22.90 -5.67
N GLU A 13 -1.01 -21.98 -5.26
CA GLU A 13 -2.31 -21.72 -5.88
C GLU A 13 -2.49 -20.23 -6.12
N ALA A 14 -3.20 -19.90 -7.16
CA ALA A 14 -3.57 -18.54 -7.49
C ALA A 14 -5.06 -18.43 -7.83
N TRP A 15 -5.67 -17.35 -7.40
CA TRP A 15 -7.05 -16.97 -7.72
C TRP A 15 -7.06 -15.60 -8.39
N LEU A 16 -7.88 -15.47 -9.40
CA LEU A 16 -8.28 -14.19 -9.96
C LEU A 16 -9.59 -13.79 -9.31
N LEU A 17 -9.59 -12.68 -8.58
CA LEU A 17 -10.77 -12.17 -7.89
C LEU A 17 -11.23 -10.87 -8.52
N GLN A 18 -12.54 -10.62 -8.48
CA GLN A 18 -13.11 -9.30 -8.71
C GLN A 18 -13.92 -8.89 -7.49
N LEU A 19 -13.51 -7.78 -6.86
CA LEU A 19 -14.09 -7.29 -5.62
C LEU A 19 -14.94 -6.04 -5.88
N PRO A 20 -16.28 -6.15 -5.93
CA PRO A 20 -17.17 -5.00 -6.11
C PRO A 20 -16.98 -3.97 -4.99
N LEU A 21 -16.95 -2.69 -5.33
CA LEU A 21 -16.83 -1.60 -4.38
C LEU A 21 -18.21 -1.16 -3.86
N GLU A 22 -18.23 -0.69 -2.61
CA GLU A 22 -19.43 -0.06 -2.00
C GLU A 22 -19.91 1.13 -2.81
N ARG A 23 -18.95 1.93 -3.28
CA ARG A 23 -19.16 3.10 -4.16
C ARG A 23 -18.07 3.12 -5.21
N PRO A 24 -18.35 3.58 -6.44
CA PRO A 24 -17.31 3.76 -7.44
C PRO A 24 -16.18 4.67 -6.90
N TYR A 25 -14.95 4.19 -7.01
CA TYR A 25 -13.76 4.95 -6.62
C TYR A 25 -13.36 5.87 -7.77
N ARG A 26 -13.38 7.18 -7.54
CA ARG A 26 -13.04 8.18 -8.56
C ARG A 26 -11.52 8.35 -8.62
N LEU A 27 -10.98 8.16 -9.79
CA LEU A 27 -9.57 8.33 -10.11
C LEU A 27 -9.42 9.29 -11.29
N SER A 28 -8.21 9.80 -11.52
CA SER A 28 -7.92 10.73 -12.62
C SER A 28 -8.24 10.17 -14.01
N PHE A 29 -8.21 8.84 -14.17
CA PHE A 29 -8.51 8.12 -15.42
C PHE A 29 -9.93 7.52 -15.47
N GLY A 30 -10.79 7.82 -14.51
CA GLY A 30 -12.20 7.42 -14.49
C GLY A 30 -12.64 6.68 -13.22
N PRO A 31 -13.96 6.41 -13.09
CA PRO A 31 -14.48 5.68 -11.94
C PRO A 31 -14.24 4.17 -12.06
N VAL A 32 -13.81 3.55 -10.97
CA VAL A 32 -13.64 2.11 -10.84
C VAL A 32 -14.73 1.55 -9.94
N ALA A 33 -15.47 0.55 -10.42
CA ALA A 33 -16.59 -0.07 -9.68
C ALA A 33 -16.20 -1.38 -8.96
N ALA A 34 -15.07 -1.97 -9.31
CA ALA A 34 -14.54 -3.19 -8.70
C ALA A 34 -13.01 -3.16 -8.71
N LEU A 35 -12.38 -3.88 -7.79
CA LEU A 35 -10.93 -4.12 -7.78
C LEU A 35 -10.65 -5.51 -8.31
N ASP A 36 -9.76 -5.60 -9.28
CA ASP A 36 -9.24 -6.87 -9.77
C ASP A 36 -8.01 -7.26 -8.96
N THR A 37 -8.02 -8.46 -8.39
CA THR A 37 -7.00 -8.91 -7.45
C THR A 37 -6.51 -10.31 -7.80
N LEU A 38 -5.18 -10.46 -7.91
CA LEU A 38 -4.52 -11.75 -7.85
C LEU A 38 -4.28 -12.10 -6.38
N LEU A 39 -4.80 -13.24 -5.92
CA LEU A 39 -4.51 -13.81 -4.62
C LEU A 39 -3.68 -15.08 -4.80
N VAL A 40 -2.60 -15.22 -4.03
CA VAL A 40 -1.70 -16.38 -4.06
C VAL A 40 -1.69 -17.06 -2.70
N ARG A 41 -1.76 -18.39 -2.68
CA ARG A 41 -1.51 -19.22 -1.50
C ARG A 41 -0.30 -20.11 -1.76
N LEU A 42 0.64 -20.12 -0.83
CA LEU A 42 1.76 -21.04 -0.82
C LEU A 42 1.64 -21.93 0.42
N THR A 43 1.64 -23.26 0.20
CA THR A 43 1.60 -24.26 1.26
C THR A 43 2.92 -25.01 1.28
N ARG A 44 3.53 -25.15 2.45
CA ARG A 44 4.76 -25.89 2.68
C ARG A 44 4.48 -27.34 3.06
N ALA A 45 5.46 -28.20 2.93
CA ALA A 45 5.33 -29.63 3.25
C ALA A 45 5.05 -29.91 4.73
N ASP A 46 5.38 -28.97 5.63
CA ASP A 46 5.04 -29.02 7.06
C ASP A 46 3.60 -28.55 7.37
N GLY A 47 2.82 -28.25 6.34
CA GLY A 47 1.44 -27.74 6.46
C GLY A 47 1.33 -26.24 6.70
N ALA A 48 2.43 -25.52 6.93
CA ALA A 48 2.39 -24.08 7.06
C ALA A 48 1.97 -23.44 5.74
N CYS A 49 1.05 -22.48 5.79
CA CYS A 49 0.59 -21.77 4.60
C CYS A 49 0.68 -20.25 4.77
N GLY A 50 0.84 -19.58 3.67
CA GLY A 50 0.85 -18.14 3.59
C GLY A 50 0.09 -17.63 2.38
N TRP A 51 -0.38 -16.40 2.47
CA TRP A 51 -1.14 -15.71 1.46
C TRP A 51 -0.44 -14.43 1.04
N GLY A 52 -0.62 -14.04 -0.21
CA GLY A 52 -0.18 -12.76 -0.74
C GLY A 52 -1.13 -12.27 -1.80
N GLU A 53 -1.17 -10.98 -2.03
CA GLU A 53 -2.07 -10.37 -3.00
C GLU A 53 -1.37 -9.35 -3.88
N ALA A 54 -1.91 -9.16 -5.09
CA ALA A 54 -1.70 -8.03 -5.96
C ALA A 54 -3.04 -7.49 -6.41
N THR A 55 -3.44 -6.33 -5.92
CA THR A 55 -4.62 -5.61 -6.38
C THR A 55 -4.20 -4.63 -7.45
N LEU A 56 -4.69 -4.84 -8.67
CA LEU A 56 -4.29 -4.10 -9.86
C LEU A 56 -5.31 -3.03 -10.21
N LEU A 57 -4.80 -1.89 -10.57
CA LEU A 57 -5.61 -0.77 -11.01
C LEU A 57 -5.00 -0.19 -12.28
N THR A 58 -5.60 -0.53 -13.41
CA THR A 58 -5.16 -0.04 -14.73
C THR A 58 -5.08 1.49 -14.71
N GLY A 59 -3.95 2.04 -15.18
CA GLY A 59 -3.65 3.46 -15.14
C GLY A 59 -2.90 3.92 -13.89
N TYR A 60 -2.83 3.08 -12.84
CA TYR A 60 -1.99 3.30 -11.66
C TYR A 60 -0.68 2.51 -11.71
N THR A 61 -0.68 1.42 -12.47
CA THR A 61 0.48 0.58 -12.77
C THR A 61 0.44 0.19 -14.24
N ASP A 62 1.58 -0.13 -14.83
CA ASP A 62 1.70 -0.68 -16.19
C ASP A 62 1.25 -2.15 -16.24
N GLU A 63 1.15 -2.82 -15.10
CA GLU A 63 0.62 -4.18 -15.03
C GLU A 63 -0.90 -4.18 -15.28
N THR A 64 -1.35 -5.16 -16.06
CA THR A 64 -2.77 -5.40 -16.29
C THR A 64 -3.20 -6.71 -15.65
N ILE A 65 -4.46 -6.82 -15.21
CA ILE A 65 -4.94 -8.05 -14.56
C ILE A 65 -4.84 -9.28 -15.49
N ALA A 66 -5.08 -9.10 -16.78
CA ALA A 66 -4.96 -10.18 -17.76
C ALA A 66 -3.50 -10.63 -17.93
N GLY A 67 -2.55 -9.69 -18.02
CA GLY A 67 -1.12 -9.99 -18.10
C GLY A 67 -0.60 -10.64 -16.82
N THR A 68 -0.96 -10.10 -15.66
CA THR A 68 -0.61 -10.66 -14.35
C THR A 68 -1.16 -12.07 -14.14
N TRP A 69 -2.41 -12.32 -14.57
CA TRP A 69 -3.00 -13.66 -14.51
C TRP A 69 -2.31 -14.66 -15.45
N ALA A 70 -1.98 -14.25 -16.67
CA ALA A 70 -1.22 -15.07 -17.61
C ALA A 70 0.17 -15.41 -17.06
N GLN A 71 0.88 -14.43 -16.51
CA GLN A 71 2.21 -14.63 -15.94
C GLN A 71 2.18 -15.48 -14.66
N ALA A 72 1.17 -15.31 -13.81
CA ALA A 72 0.95 -16.20 -12.66
C ALA A 72 0.77 -17.64 -13.11
N GLY A 73 -0.01 -17.88 -14.20
CA GLY A 73 -0.14 -19.16 -14.83
C GLY A 73 1.19 -19.75 -15.30
N ALA A 74 2.00 -18.96 -16.01
CA ALA A 74 3.33 -19.40 -16.47
C ALA A 74 4.25 -19.80 -15.32
N ILE A 75 4.23 -19.06 -14.20
CA ILE A 75 4.98 -19.41 -12.97
C ILE A 75 4.50 -20.76 -12.42
N LEU A 76 3.18 -20.94 -12.30
CA LEU A 76 2.60 -22.19 -11.78
C LEU A 76 2.89 -23.39 -12.69
N ASP A 77 2.81 -23.21 -14.00
CA ASP A 77 3.12 -24.24 -14.98
C ASP A 77 4.61 -24.64 -14.93
N ALA A 78 5.51 -23.64 -14.83
CA ALA A 78 6.95 -23.88 -14.68
C ALA A 78 7.29 -24.59 -13.38
N LEU A 79 6.61 -24.27 -12.27
CA LEU A 79 6.77 -24.98 -11.00
C LEU A 79 6.25 -26.41 -11.12
N GLY A 80 5.10 -26.62 -11.76
CA GLY A 80 4.44 -27.91 -11.91
C GLY A 80 5.09 -28.87 -12.91
N ALA A 81 5.99 -28.38 -13.78
CA ALA A 81 6.58 -29.14 -14.89
C ALA A 81 7.38 -30.38 -14.43
N ASP A 82 8.00 -30.35 -13.24
CA ASP A 82 8.64 -31.50 -12.63
C ASP A 82 7.99 -31.88 -11.30
N PRO A 83 7.16 -32.92 -11.25
CA PRO A 83 6.52 -33.40 -10.03
C PRO A 83 7.51 -33.88 -8.95
N ARG A 84 8.76 -34.20 -9.34
CA ARG A 84 9.80 -34.67 -8.42
C ARG A 84 10.55 -33.54 -7.74
N ASP A 85 10.48 -32.33 -8.30
CA ASP A 85 11.16 -31.13 -7.77
C ASP A 85 10.26 -30.34 -6.79
N ARG A 86 9.50 -31.07 -5.98
CA ARG A 86 8.82 -30.52 -4.80
C ARG A 86 9.82 -30.40 -3.67
N GLY A 87 10.59 -29.33 -3.63
CA GLY A 87 11.65 -29.30 -2.65
C GLY A 87 12.27 -27.92 -2.47
N LEU A 88 13.47 -27.91 -1.89
CA LEU A 88 14.27 -26.69 -1.79
C LEU A 88 14.58 -26.09 -3.17
N GLY A 89 14.67 -26.93 -4.21
CA GLY A 89 14.85 -26.51 -5.60
C GLY A 89 13.68 -25.67 -6.13
N ALA A 90 12.44 -26.01 -5.77
CA ALA A 90 11.26 -25.26 -6.19
C ALA A 90 11.23 -23.86 -5.59
N ALA A 91 11.60 -23.69 -4.32
CA ALA A 91 11.68 -22.37 -3.70
C ALA A 91 12.72 -21.47 -4.37
N ALA A 92 13.93 -22.01 -4.63
CA ALA A 92 14.98 -21.28 -5.32
C ALA A 92 14.62 -20.97 -6.78
N ARG A 93 13.88 -21.86 -7.45
CA ARG A 93 13.37 -21.62 -8.81
C ARG A 93 12.32 -20.53 -8.83
N LEU A 94 11.36 -20.58 -7.90
CA LEU A 94 10.35 -19.52 -7.74
C LEU A 94 11.04 -18.17 -7.54
N GLU A 95 12.00 -18.08 -6.60
CA GLU A 95 12.67 -16.81 -6.31
C GLU A 95 13.43 -16.26 -7.52
N ARG A 96 14.13 -17.10 -8.31
CA ARG A 96 14.78 -16.64 -9.55
C ARG A 96 13.78 -16.10 -10.58
N MET A 97 12.63 -16.79 -10.77
CA MET A 97 11.59 -16.30 -11.68
C MET A 97 11.02 -14.95 -11.22
N LEU A 98 10.85 -14.78 -9.91
CA LEU A 98 10.36 -13.52 -9.35
C LEU A 98 11.41 -12.40 -9.48
N ASP A 99 12.71 -12.69 -9.28
CA ASP A 99 13.78 -11.71 -9.46
C ASP A 99 13.84 -11.17 -10.90
N GLU A 100 13.60 -12.03 -11.91
CA GLU A 100 13.55 -11.64 -13.32
C GLU A 100 12.36 -10.72 -13.64
N LEU A 101 11.28 -10.80 -12.84
CA LEU A 101 10.04 -10.05 -13.03
C LEU A 101 9.94 -8.79 -12.17
N ASP A 102 10.79 -8.61 -11.16
CA ASP A 102 10.68 -7.54 -10.16
C ASP A 102 10.53 -6.13 -10.74
N ALA A 103 11.30 -5.82 -11.77
CA ALA A 103 11.28 -4.49 -12.38
C ALA A 103 10.05 -4.24 -13.26
N SER A 104 9.51 -5.30 -13.88
CA SER A 104 8.41 -5.22 -14.85
C SER A 104 7.04 -5.54 -14.27
N GLN A 105 7.00 -6.36 -13.22
CA GLN A 105 5.76 -6.84 -12.59
C GLN A 105 5.86 -6.86 -11.04
N PRO A 106 6.10 -5.72 -10.41
CA PRO A 106 6.28 -5.63 -8.96
C PRO A 106 5.04 -6.06 -8.17
N PHE A 107 3.84 -5.87 -8.68
CA PHE A 107 2.62 -6.31 -8.02
C PHE A 107 2.50 -7.83 -8.02
N LEU A 108 2.72 -8.47 -9.19
CA LEU A 108 2.73 -9.92 -9.30
C LEU A 108 3.74 -10.54 -8.33
N THR A 109 4.99 -10.06 -8.34
CA THR A 109 6.06 -10.61 -7.50
C THR A 109 5.77 -10.40 -6.02
N THR A 110 5.11 -9.31 -5.64
CA THR A 110 4.62 -9.06 -4.27
C THR A 110 3.68 -10.17 -3.81
N ALA A 111 2.71 -10.59 -4.64
CA ALA A 111 1.75 -11.62 -4.26
C ALA A 111 2.46 -12.96 -3.94
N PHE A 112 3.40 -13.37 -4.75
CA PHE A 112 4.13 -14.64 -4.53
C PHE A 112 5.10 -14.56 -3.35
N ARG A 113 5.90 -13.48 -3.23
CA ARG A 113 6.87 -13.34 -2.15
C ARG A 113 6.22 -13.20 -0.80
N THR A 114 5.19 -12.38 -0.67
CA THR A 114 4.50 -12.23 0.63
C THR A 114 3.80 -13.51 1.05
N ALA A 115 3.28 -14.31 0.11
CA ALA A 115 2.77 -15.65 0.42
C ALA A 115 3.89 -16.57 0.96
N ALA A 116 5.07 -16.55 0.35
CA ALA A 116 6.22 -17.34 0.80
C ALA A 116 6.73 -16.87 2.17
N GLU A 117 6.88 -15.56 2.40
CA GLU A 117 7.31 -14.98 3.67
C GLU A 117 6.30 -15.28 4.80
N MET A 118 5.02 -15.20 4.52
CA MET A 118 3.97 -15.54 5.49
C MET A 118 3.98 -17.03 5.83
N ALA A 119 4.11 -17.93 4.83
CA ALA A 119 4.25 -19.37 5.03
C ALA A 119 5.52 -19.73 5.82
N ALA A 120 6.60 -18.94 5.65
CA ALA A 120 7.83 -19.08 6.42
C ALA A 120 7.71 -18.57 7.87
N GLY A 121 6.56 -17.98 8.23
CA GLY A 121 6.32 -17.46 9.57
C GLY A 121 7.07 -16.15 9.86
N SER A 122 7.17 -15.26 8.87
CA SER A 122 7.87 -13.98 8.99
C SER A 122 7.59 -13.28 10.33
N PRO A 123 8.62 -12.89 11.09
CA PRO A 123 8.43 -12.16 12.33
C PRO A 123 7.84 -10.76 12.11
N LEU A 124 7.91 -10.23 10.90
CA LEU A 124 7.34 -8.94 10.54
C LEU A 124 5.80 -8.91 10.65
N LEU A 125 5.15 -10.08 10.49
CA LEU A 125 3.71 -10.24 10.64
C LEU A 125 3.27 -10.49 12.10
N ARG A 126 4.18 -10.36 13.06
CA ARG A 126 3.92 -10.51 14.51
C ARG A 126 4.43 -9.26 15.24
N PRO A 127 3.76 -8.10 15.07
CA PRO A 127 4.18 -6.90 15.77
C PRO A 127 4.04 -7.11 17.29
N PRO A 128 5.02 -6.63 18.08
CA PRO A 128 4.94 -6.76 19.53
C PRO A 128 3.79 -5.92 20.08
N PRO A 129 3.13 -6.39 21.16
CA PRO A 129 2.16 -5.55 21.87
C PRO A 129 2.84 -4.29 22.39
N ARG A 130 2.07 -3.21 22.50
CA ARG A 130 2.52 -1.96 23.11
C ARG A 130 1.79 -1.78 24.44
N ASP A 131 2.54 -1.59 25.50
CA ASP A 131 2.00 -1.40 26.86
C ASP A 131 1.00 -2.49 27.26
N GLY A 132 1.24 -3.74 26.82
CA GLY A 132 0.36 -4.89 27.06
C GLY A 132 -0.93 -4.91 26.23
N ALA A 133 -1.18 -3.90 25.39
CA ALA A 133 -2.35 -3.84 24.50
C ALA A 133 -2.02 -4.29 23.07
N PRO A 134 -3.03 -4.77 22.31
CA PRO A 134 -2.85 -5.03 20.88
C PRO A 134 -2.39 -3.76 20.15
N PRO A 135 -1.47 -3.91 19.15
CA PRO A 135 -1.00 -2.75 18.41
C PRO A 135 -2.13 -2.04 17.67
N ARG A 136 -2.15 -0.74 17.77
CA ARG A 136 -3.05 0.14 17.01
C ARG A 136 -2.26 0.98 16.03
N VAL A 137 -2.66 0.96 14.77
CA VAL A 137 -1.96 1.67 13.68
C VAL A 137 -2.90 2.76 13.14
N PRO A 138 -2.58 4.04 13.36
CA PRO A 138 -3.43 5.11 12.85
C PRO A 138 -3.43 5.12 11.32
N ILE A 139 -4.60 5.37 10.75
CA ILE A 139 -4.76 5.59 9.30
C ILE A 139 -5.43 6.93 9.04
N LEU A 140 -5.19 7.48 7.86
CA LEU A 140 -5.81 8.72 7.45
C LEU A 140 -7.26 8.53 6.96
N GLY A 141 -8.09 9.56 7.13
CA GLY A 141 -9.40 9.70 6.52
C GLY A 141 -9.32 10.49 5.21
N LEU A 142 -10.10 10.08 4.20
CA LEU A 142 -10.15 10.77 2.90
C LEU A 142 -11.26 11.81 2.89
N LEU A 143 -10.94 13.02 2.40
CA LEU A 143 -11.88 14.08 2.09
C LEU A 143 -12.22 14.03 0.61
N GLN A 144 -13.51 14.02 0.27
CA GLN A 144 -14.04 13.88 -1.09
C GLN A 144 -15.09 14.92 -1.43
N GLY A 145 -15.40 15.82 -0.50
CA GLY A 145 -16.39 16.88 -0.72
C GLY A 145 -15.91 17.93 -1.73
N ASP A 146 -16.74 18.25 -2.70
CA ASP A 146 -16.44 19.22 -3.76
C ASP A 146 -16.73 20.67 -3.34
N THR A 147 -17.47 20.89 -2.25
CA THR A 147 -17.85 22.21 -1.74
C THR A 147 -17.37 22.40 -0.29
N PRO A 148 -17.16 23.66 0.16
CA PRO A 148 -16.80 23.94 1.55
C PRO A 148 -17.76 23.33 2.59
N ARG A 149 -19.06 23.30 2.29
CA ARG A 149 -20.07 22.71 3.14
C ARG A 149 -19.91 21.18 3.26
N GLN A 150 -19.74 20.50 2.11
CA GLN A 150 -19.52 19.06 2.07
C GLN A 150 -18.23 18.68 2.80
N LEU A 151 -17.14 19.45 2.58
CA LEU A 151 -15.88 19.26 3.30
C LEU A 151 -16.07 19.40 4.82
N ALA A 152 -16.81 20.41 5.29
CA ALA A 152 -17.05 20.59 6.71
C ALA A 152 -17.86 19.44 7.31
N GLU A 153 -18.94 19.00 6.65
CA GLU A 153 -19.76 17.85 7.10
C GLU A 153 -18.93 16.56 7.15
N GLU A 154 -18.05 16.37 6.16
CA GLU A 154 -17.18 15.19 6.07
C GLU A 154 -16.07 15.21 7.14
N ILE A 155 -15.48 16.37 7.41
CA ILE A 155 -14.51 16.59 8.47
C ILE A 155 -15.12 16.23 9.82
N GLU A 156 -16.32 16.76 10.17
CA GLU A 156 -16.98 16.45 11.44
C GLU A 156 -17.25 14.95 11.59
N ARG A 157 -17.71 14.28 10.53
CA ARG A 157 -17.93 12.84 10.53
C ARG A 157 -16.64 12.04 10.77
N LEU A 158 -15.53 12.44 10.13
CA LEU A 158 -14.24 11.76 10.28
C LEU A 158 -13.61 12.02 11.66
N LEU A 159 -13.71 13.24 12.19
CA LEU A 159 -13.28 13.56 13.54
C LEU A 159 -14.09 12.77 14.59
N ALA A 160 -15.41 12.67 14.43
CA ALA A 160 -16.26 11.85 15.28
C ALA A 160 -15.90 10.36 15.21
N ALA A 161 -15.41 9.87 14.06
CA ALA A 161 -14.89 8.51 13.89
C ALA A 161 -13.46 8.32 14.44
N GLY A 162 -12.84 9.38 14.98
CA GLY A 162 -11.55 9.35 15.66
C GLY A 162 -10.31 9.49 14.75
N TYR A 163 -10.48 9.93 13.50
CA TYR A 163 -9.34 10.21 12.65
C TYR A 163 -8.59 11.47 13.11
N ALA A 164 -7.28 11.36 13.23
CA ALA A 164 -6.39 12.47 13.60
C ALA A 164 -5.60 13.05 12.42
N THR A 165 -5.73 12.46 11.24
CA THR A 165 -5.10 12.93 9.99
C THR A 165 -6.10 12.75 8.86
N LEU A 166 -6.32 13.82 8.09
CA LEU A 166 -7.22 13.79 6.92
C LEU A 166 -6.43 14.14 5.67
N LYS A 167 -6.82 13.58 4.52
CA LYS A 167 -6.17 13.79 3.22
C LYS A 167 -7.13 14.46 2.25
N LEU A 168 -6.71 15.57 1.68
CA LEU A 168 -7.40 16.32 0.64
C LEU A 168 -6.65 16.22 -0.68
N LYS A 169 -7.36 15.90 -1.76
CA LYS A 169 -6.81 15.92 -3.11
C LYS A 169 -6.72 17.34 -3.63
N VAL A 170 -5.58 17.66 -4.23
CA VAL A 170 -5.25 18.91 -4.93
C VAL A 170 -4.58 18.53 -6.25
N GLY A 171 -3.99 19.48 -6.98
CA GLY A 171 -3.30 19.15 -8.24
C GLY A 171 -4.09 19.52 -9.48
N PHE A 172 -5.13 20.34 -9.33
CA PHE A 172 -6.01 20.77 -10.42
C PHE A 172 -5.75 22.24 -10.80
N ASP A 173 -6.15 23.16 -9.94
CA ASP A 173 -5.92 24.61 -10.12
C ASP A 173 -5.34 25.20 -8.83
N PRO A 174 -4.16 25.84 -8.87
CA PRO A 174 -3.49 26.31 -7.67
C PRO A 174 -4.28 27.29 -6.81
N ALA A 175 -5.11 28.14 -7.41
CA ALA A 175 -5.90 29.13 -6.67
C ALA A 175 -7.15 28.48 -6.05
N HIS A 176 -7.84 27.66 -6.83
CA HIS A 176 -9.00 26.90 -6.36
C HIS A 176 -8.61 25.93 -5.24
N ASP A 177 -7.55 25.16 -5.45
CA ASP A 177 -7.06 24.16 -4.50
C ASP A 177 -6.61 24.83 -3.18
N ALA A 178 -5.93 25.97 -3.25
CA ALA A 178 -5.58 26.74 -2.06
C ALA A 178 -6.80 27.25 -1.29
N ALA A 179 -7.87 27.66 -2.00
CA ALA A 179 -9.12 28.05 -1.37
C ALA A 179 -9.83 26.86 -0.68
N GLN A 180 -9.79 25.67 -1.27
CA GLN A 180 -10.31 24.45 -0.65
C GLN A 180 -9.49 24.05 0.59
N VAL A 181 -8.15 24.13 0.52
CA VAL A 181 -7.27 23.90 1.67
C VAL A 181 -7.61 24.83 2.82
N ALA A 182 -7.75 26.14 2.54
CA ALA A 182 -8.13 27.13 3.55
C ALA A 182 -9.53 26.85 4.15
N ALA A 183 -10.48 26.35 3.34
CA ALA A 183 -11.78 25.93 3.85
C ALA A 183 -11.68 24.71 4.77
N ALA A 184 -10.88 23.70 4.40
CA ALA A 184 -10.63 22.53 5.22
C ALA A 184 -9.91 22.90 6.52
N GLN A 185 -8.89 23.77 6.50
CA GLN A 185 -8.18 24.23 7.71
C GLN A 185 -9.13 24.96 8.67
N ARG A 186 -9.99 25.84 8.16
CA ARG A 186 -11.01 26.51 8.99
C ARG A 186 -11.98 25.52 9.65
N ALA A 187 -12.45 24.53 8.88
CA ALA A 187 -13.36 23.51 9.39
C ALA A 187 -12.65 22.57 10.41
N LEU A 188 -11.38 22.25 10.18
CA LEU A 188 -10.58 21.44 11.10
C LEU A 188 -10.31 22.16 12.42
N ALA A 189 -10.06 23.46 12.38
CA ALA A 189 -9.75 24.28 13.56
C ALA A 189 -8.63 23.66 14.45
N GLY A 190 -7.59 23.09 13.85
CA GLY A 190 -6.47 22.46 14.55
C GLY A 190 -6.77 21.09 15.19
N ARG A 191 -7.96 20.51 14.99
CA ARG A 191 -8.37 19.24 15.62
C ARG A 191 -7.77 18.00 15.00
N ALA A 192 -7.22 18.10 13.78
CA ALA A 192 -6.50 17.04 13.07
C ALA A 192 -5.49 17.64 12.11
N LEU A 193 -4.52 16.83 11.70
CA LEU A 193 -3.56 17.18 10.66
C LEU A 193 -4.16 17.02 9.27
N LEU A 194 -3.76 17.88 8.34
CA LEU A 194 -4.17 17.82 6.94
C LEU A 194 -2.99 17.36 6.08
N ARG A 195 -3.20 16.39 5.20
CA ARG A 195 -2.29 16.01 4.12
C ARG A 195 -2.88 16.45 2.79
N LEU A 196 -2.03 16.98 1.93
CA LEU A 196 -2.41 17.42 0.59
C LEU A 196 -1.78 16.46 -0.41
N ASP A 197 -2.53 15.99 -1.41
CA ASP A 197 -2.01 15.07 -2.41
C ASP A 197 -2.38 15.53 -3.82
N ALA A 198 -1.35 15.90 -4.59
CA ALA A 198 -1.51 16.38 -5.94
C ALA A 198 -1.46 15.26 -7.00
N ASN A 199 -1.07 14.05 -6.66
CA ASN A 199 -0.91 12.92 -7.60
C ASN A 199 -0.28 13.36 -8.94
N GLN A 200 0.85 14.08 -8.87
CA GLN A 200 1.59 14.56 -10.06
C GLN A 200 0.85 15.63 -10.89
N GLY A 201 -0.21 16.24 -10.37
CA GLY A 201 -1.13 17.08 -11.16
C GLY A 201 -0.60 18.48 -11.51
N TYR A 202 0.49 18.94 -10.89
CA TYR A 202 1.03 20.28 -11.15
C TYR A 202 2.29 20.26 -12.01
N SER A 203 2.51 21.32 -12.79
CA SER A 203 3.86 21.73 -13.22
C SER A 203 4.63 22.31 -12.04
N ALA A 204 5.95 22.48 -12.18
CA ALA A 204 6.77 23.12 -11.15
C ALA A 204 6.27 24.53 -10.80
N GLU A 205 5.90 25.34 -11.80
CA GLU A 205 5.39 26.70 -11.62
C GLU A 205 4.04 26.69 -10.89
N ALA A 206 3.13 25.77 -11.28
CA ALA A 206 1.81 25.64 -10.65
C ALA A 206 1.95 25.18 -9.18
N ALA A 207 2.82 24.22 -8.90
CA ALA A 207 3.10 23.75 -7.55
C ALA A 207 3.71 24.86 -6.67
N CYS A 208 4.67 25.62 -7.19
CA CYS A 208 5.25 26.79 -6.48
C CYS A 208 4.19 27.86 -6.22
N ALA A 209 3.32 28.13 -7.20
CA ALA A 209 2.21 29.09 -7.05
C ALA A 209 1.18 28.62 -6.01
N PHE A 210 0.90 27.32 -5.92
CA PHE A 210 0.07 26.71 -4.90
C PHE A 210 0.71 26.86 -3.50
N VAL A 211 1.96 26.44 -3.34
CA VAL A 211 2.72 26.56 -2.07
C VAL A 211 2.76 28.00 -1.56
N ALA A 212 2.92 28.98 -2.47
CA ALA A 212 2.93 30.39 -2.09
C ALA A 212 1.59 30.90 -1.53
N ARG A 213 0.46 30.24 -1.85
CA ARG A 213 -0.90 30.62 -1.42
C ARG A 213 -1.39 29.91 -0.17
N VAL A 214 -0.82 28.73 0.12
CA VAL A 214 -1.27 27.89 1.22
C VAL A 214 -0.62 28.31 2.52
N GLU A 215 -1.38 28.40 3.61
CA GLU A 215 -0.85 28.57 4.96
C GLU A 215 -0.42 27.20 5.50
N PRO A 216 0.84 27.01 5.94
CA PRO A 216 1.36 25.69 6.33
C PRO A 216 0.81 25.15 7.64
N GLU A 217 0.21 26.01 8.48
CA GLU A 217 -0.27 25.60 9.81
C GLU A 217 -1.32 24.46 9.71
N GLY A 218 -1.09 23.39 10.49
CA GLY A 218 -1.96 22.20 10.49
C GLY A 218 -1.79 21.28 9.29
N ILE A 219 -0.92 21.61 8.32
CA ILE A 219 -0.58 20.73 7.21
C ILE A 219 0.62 19.87 7.60
N GLU A 220 0.43 18.56 7.60
CA GLU A 220 1.51 17.61 7.91
C GLU A 220 2.50 17.49 6.74
N LEU A 221 1.98 17.42 5.52
CA LEU A 221 2.78 17.27 4.31
C LEU A 221 1.99 17.57 3.03
N PHE A 222 2.75 17.85 1.95
CA PHE A 222 2.27 18.00 0.58
C PHE A 222 2.88 16.89 -0.29
N GLU A 223 2.02 15.96 -0.77
CA GLU A 223 2.40 14.73 -1.46
C GLU A 223 2.46 14.94 -2.97
N GLN A 224 3.53 14.45 -3.59
CA GLN A 224 3.78 14.30 -5.03
C GLN A 224 3.23 15.43 -5.90
N PRO A 225 3.76 16.65 -5.77
CA PRO A 225 3.26 17.80 -6.53
C PRO A 225 3.40 17.66 -8.04
N CYS A 226 4.54 17.15 -8.51
CA CYS A 226 4.91 17.11 -9.92
C CYS A 226 5.12 15.68 -10.44
N ALA A 227 5.27 15.52 -11.76
CA ALA A 227 5.50 14.24 -12.43
C ALA A 227 6.66 13.46 -11.80
N ALA A 228 6.50 12.15 -11.64
CA ALA A 228 7.43 11.27 -10.91
C ALA A 228 8.88 11.34 -11.39
N GLY A 229 9.10 11.43 -12.70
CA GLY A 229 10.43 11.50 -13.30
C GLY A 229 11.10 12.88 -13.27
N ASP A 230 10.36 13.94 -12.93
CA ASP A 230 10.85 15.31 -13.00
C ASP A 230 11.50 15.76 -11.68
N TRP A 231 12.73 15.32 -11.48
CA TRP A 231 13.50 15.66 -10.28
C TRP A 231 13.86 17.15 -10.18
N ASP A 232 13.99 17.86 -11.30
CA ASP A 232 14.26 19.29 -11.30
C ASP A 232 13.04 20.08 -10.79
N ALA A 233 11.83 19.68 -11.22
CA ALA A 233 10.58 20.21 -10.68
C ALA A 233 10.46 19.94 -9.18
N HIS A 234 10.75 18.73 -8.71
CA HIS A 234 10.73 18.43 -7.27
C HIS A 234 11.67 19.31 -6.48
N LEU A 235 12.90 19.52 -6.98
CA LEU A 235 13.87 20.43 -6.34
C LEU A 235 13.41 21.87 -6.30
N GLN A 236 12.81 22.35 -7.38
CA GLN A 236 12.26 23.71 -7.43
C GLN A 236 11.16 23.89 -6.37
N VAL A 237 10.21 22.95 -6.31
CA VAL A 237 9.12 22.99 -5.32
C VAL A 237 9.65 22.84 -3.90
N ALA A 238 10.62 21.95 -3.67
CA ALA A 238 11.21 21.72 -2.35
C ALA A 238 11.83 22.99 -1.77
N ARG A 239 12.51 23.79 -2.59
CA ARG A 239 13.09 25.08 -2.14
C ARG A 239 12.01 26.06 -1.70
N VAL A 240 10.93 26.19 -2.46
CA VAL A 240 9.82 27.10 -2.14
C VAL A 240 9.04 26.60 -0.91
N ALA A 241 8.78 25.28 -0.84
CA ALA A 241 8.07 24.66 0.27
C ALA A 241 8.87 24.77 1.59
N ALA A 242 10.20 24.54 1.56
CA ALA A 242 11.07 24.69 2.71
C ALA A 242 11.09 26.14 3.24
N ALA A 243 11.13 27.14 2.35
CA ALA A 243 11.07 28.56 2.74
C ALA A 243 9.72 28.92 3.40
N ARG A 244 8.66 28.16 3.15
CA ARG A 244 7.34 28.33 3.75
C ARG A 244 7.10 27.43 4.98
N GLY A 245 8.00 26.49 5.26
CA GLY A 245 7.83 25.49 6.32
C GLY A 245 6.77 24.43 5.99
N LEU A 246 6.52 24.15 4.71
CA LEU A 246 5.59 23.11 4.24
C LEU A 246 6.37 21.84 3.87
N PRO A 247 6.28 20.75 4.66
CA PRO A 247 7.00 19.52 4.35
C PRO A 247 6.50 18.85 3.07
N LEU A 248 7.40 18.28 2.27
CA LEU A 248 7.09 17.55 1.05
C LEU A 248 7.17 16.03 1.24
N MET A 249 6.35 15.29 0.49
CA MET A 249 6.41 13.85 0.37
C MET A 249 6.47 13.42 -1.09
N LEU A 250 7.31 12.43 -1.41
CA LEU A 250 7.33 11.74 -2.70
C LEU A 250 6.66 10.37 -2.57
N ASP A 251 5.75 10.04 -3.51
CA ASP A 251 5.02 8.77 -3.65
C ASP A 251 5.38 8.11 -4.99
N GLU A 252 4.84 8.59 -6.10
CA GLU A 252 5.00 7.99 -7.43
C GLU A 252 6.45 8.07 -7.93
N SER A 253 7.28 8.92 -7.36
CA SER A 253 8.72 9.02 -7.66
C SER A 253 9.56 7.92 -7.00
N ILE A 254 8.99 7.08 -6.12
CA ILE A 254 9.72 6.15 -5.27
C ILE A 254 9.29 4.71 -5.53
N TYR A 255 10.17 3.90 -6.09
CA TYR A 255 9.98 2.46 -6.33
C TYR A 255 11.17 1.61 -5.89
N SER A 256 12.29 2.21 -5.48
CA SER A 256 13.48 1.49 -5.02
C SER A 256 14.27 2.28 -3.98
N LEU A 257 15.27 1.63 -3.38
CA LEU A 257 16.22 2.29 -2.46
C LEU A 257 16.99 3.42 -3.16
N ARG A 258 17.23 3.30 -4.46
CA ARG A 258 17.95 4.31 -5.26
C ARG A 258 17.21 5.64 -5.30
N GLU A 259 15.88 5.62 -5.51
CA GLU A 259 15.09 6.86 -5.49
C GLU A 259 15.01 7.44 -4.07
N ILE A 260 14.94 6.59 -3.03
CA ILE A 260 14.99 7.06 -1.64
C ILE A 260 16.31 7.79 -1.35
N GLU A 261 17.43 7.21 -1.74
CA GLU A 261 18.76 7.81 -1.58
C GLU A 261 18.89 9.11 -2.37
N ARG A 262 18.41 9.11 -3.61
CA ARG A 262 18.39 10.30 -4.46
C ARG A 262 17.54 11.43 -3.84
N ALA A 263 16.35 11.11 -3.30
CA ALA A 263 15.52 12.11 -2.64
C ALA A 263 16.22 12.74 -1.43
N ALA A 264 16.95 11.94 -0.65
CA ALA A 264 17.72 12.42 0.49
C ALA A 264 18.93 13.28 0.08
N GLU A 265 19.72 12.81 -0.90
CA GLU A 265 20.90 13.54 -1.42
C GLU A 265 20.51 14.90 -1.98
N LEU A 266 19.42 14.96 -2.72
CA LEU A 266 18.89 16.17 -3.32
C LEU A 266 18.09 17.04 -2.35
N ARG A 267 17.75 16.55 -1.15
CA ARG A 267 16.81 17.18 -0.22
C ARG A 267 15.48 17.54 -0.89
N ALA A 268 14.99 16.61 -1.70
CA ALA A 268 13.78 16.80 -2.51
C ALA A 268 12.49 16.54 -1.71
N ALA A 269 12.57 15.94 -0.52
CA ALA A 269 11.42 15.65 0.32
C ALA A 269 11.81 15.49 1.80
N ASP A 270 10.82 15.63 2.70
CA ASP A 270 10.91 15.36 4.13
C ASP A 270 10.33 14.00 4.48
N TYR A 271 9.36 13.56 3.68
CA TYR A 271 8.65 12.29 3.82
C TYR A 271 8.78 11.44 2.55
N ILE A 272 8.81 10.14 2.73
CA ILE A 272 8.80 9.16 1.64
C ILE A 272 7.62 8.21 1.82
N LYS A 273 6.77 8.13 0.80
CA LYS A 273 5.67 7.16 0.74
C LYS A 273 6.18 5.82 0.23
N VAL A 274 5.97 4.79 1.01
CA VAL A 274 6.26 3.41 0.64
C VAL A 274 4.99 2.57 0.64
N LYS A 275 4.95 1.56 -0.22
CA LYS A 275 3.84 0.61 -0.38
C LYS A 275 4.42 -0.78 -0.57
N LEU A 276 3.75 -1.81 -0.05
CA LEU A 276 4.23 -3.19 -0.10
C LEU A 276 4.53 -3.62 -1.54
N MET A 277 3.64 -3.31 -2.50
CA MET A 277 3.80 -3.67 -3.90
C MET A 277 4.96 -2.94 -4.62
N LYS A 278 5.48 -1.85 -4.07
CA LYS A 278 6.66 -1.17 -4.64
C LYS A 278 7.97 -1.85 -4.26
N PHE A 279 7.99 -2.57 -3.13
CA PHE A 279 9.19 -3.22 -2.60
C PHE A 279 9.13 -4.75 -2.68
N ASN A 280 8.06 -5.32 -3.20
CA ASN A 280 7.88 -6.71 -3.61
C ASN A 280 8.00 -7.75 -2.48
N SER A 281 8.28 -7.35 -1.23
CA SER A 281 8.46 -8.27 -0.10
C SER A 281 8.35 -7.52 1.23
N LEU A 282 7.93 -8.22 2.28
CA LEU A 282 7.87 -7.67 3.64
C LEU A 282 9.25 -7.25 4.13
N ALA A 283 10.26 -8.09 3.88
CA ALA A 283 11.63 -7.83 4.32
C ALA A 283 12.26 -6.64 3.58
N ARG A 284 12.03 -6.52 2.26
CA ARG A 284 12.51 -5.37 1.48
C ARG A 284 11.81 -4.09 1.89
N LEU A 285 10.51 -4.13 2.18
CA LEU A 285 9.76 -2.98 2.69
C LEU A 285 10.26 -2.52 4.06
N ASP A 286 10.49 -3.45 5.01
CA ASP A 286 11.05 -3.10 6.33
C ASP A 286 12.46 -2.50 6.21
N ALA A 287 13.29 -3.05 5.31
CA ALA A 287 14.62 -2.50 5.00
C ALA A 287 14.55 -1.08 4.39
N ALA A 288 13.59 -0.84 3.48
CA ALA A 288 13.36 0.48 2.90
C ALA A 288 12.95 1.51 3.96
N ILE A 289 12.05 1.15 4.87
CA ILE A 289 11.64 2.00 6.00
C ILE A 289 12.85 2.32 6.89
N ALA A 290 13.64 1.30 7.23
CA ALA A 290 14.86 1.51 8.02
C ALA A 290 15.87 2.44 7.32
N ARG A 291 15.99 2.33 5.98
CA ARG A 291 16.86 3.22 5.19
C ARG A 291 16.36 4.65 5.17
N ILE A 292 15.04 4.87 5.00
CA ILE A 292 14.42 6.20 5.06
C ILE A 292 14.74 6.87 6.40
N GLU A 293 14.53 6.15 7.52
CA GLU A 293 14.83 6.64 8.86
C GLU A 293 16.33 6.98 9.05
N ALA A 294 17.22 6.08 8.56
CA ALA A 294 18.67 6.29 8.63
C ALA A 294 19.16 7.50 7.82
N LEU A 295 18.43 7.91 6.79
CA LEU A 295 18.69 9.11 6.00
C LEU A 295 18.07 10.39 6.61
N GLY A 296 17.40 10.28 7.77
CA GLY A 296 16.74 11.41 8.45
C GLY A 296 15.40 11.80 7.82
N LEU A 297 14.87 10.99 6.90
CA LEU A 297 13.55 11.16 6.28
C LEU A 297 12.48 10.44 7.10
N LYS A 298 11.21 10.78 6.88
CA LYS A 298 10.07 10.18 7.59
C LYS A 298 9.31 9.23 6.65
N PRO A 299 9.15 7.94 7.01
CA PRO A 299 8.36 7.03 6.19
C PRO A 299 6.86 7.24 6.40
N VAL A 300 6.09 7.16 5.30
CA VAL A 300 4.64 7.00 5.31
C VAL A 300 4.31 5.71 4.58
N LEU A 301 3.55 4.82 5.21
CA LEU A 301 3.25 3.50 4.66
C LEU A 301 1.78 3.39 4.29
N GLY A 302 1.51 2.69 3.20
CA GLY A 302 0.22 2.15 2.91
C GLY A 302 -0.30 2.42 1.53
N ASN A 303 -1.35 1.69 1.25
CA ASN A 303 -1.98 1.63 -0.04
C ASN A 303 -3.50 1.81 0.07
N GLY A 304 -4.03 2.78 -0.67
CA GLY A 304 -5.46 3.01 -0.78
C GLY A 304 -6.18 2.01 -1.70
N VAL A 305 -5.44 1.12 -2.39
CA VAL A 305 -5.97 0.13 -3.34
C VAL A 305 -5.38 -1.24 -2.96
N ALA A 306 -6.06 -1.93 -2.05
CA ALA A 306 -5.67 -3.24 -1.55
C ALA A 306 -6.84 -3.90 -0.85
N THR A 307 -6.78 -5.22 -0.65
CA THR A 307 -7.72 -5.93 0.22
C THR A 307 -7.29 -5.84 1.70
N GLU A 308 -7.99 -6.56 2.56
CA GLU A 308 -7.61 -6.70 3.98
C GLU A 308 -6.23 -7.30 4.16
N LEU A 309 -5.78 -8.18 3.25
CA LEU A 309 -4.55 -8.93 3.40
C LEU A 309 -3.31 -8.02 3.35
N SER A 310 -3.15 -7.25 2.27
CA SER A 310 -2.04 -6.29 2.19
C SER A 310 -2.16 -5.18 3.21
N CYS A 311 -3.36 -4.66 3.47
CA CYS A 311 -3.57 -3.65 4.51
C CYS A 311 -3.16 -4.16 5.89
N TRP A 312 -3.45 -5.43 6.23
CA TRP A 312 -3.02 -6.06 7.47
C TRP A 312 -1.50 -6.26 7.52
N MET A 313 -0.88 -6.72 6.41
CA MET A 313 0.58 -6.89 6.33
C MET A 313 1.31 -5.57 6.53
N GLU A 314 0.89 -4.53 5.83
CA GLU A 314 1.45 -3.18 5.97
C GLU A 314 1.22 -2.62 7.39
N ALA A 315 0.05 -2.84 7.99
CA ALA A 315 -0.22 -2.42 9.36
C ALA A 315 0.69 -3.16 10.37
N CYS A 316 1.00 -4.45 10.16
CA CYS A 316 1.96 -5.18 10.99
C CYS A 316 3.36 -4.56 10.93
N ILE A 317 3.82 -4.15 9.74
CA ILE A 317 5.12 -3.48 9.56
C ILE A 317 5.08 -2.07 10.18
N ALA A 318 4.04 -1.29 9.90
CA ALA A 318 3.88 0.06 10.44
C ALA A 318 3.87 0.07 11.98
N ALA A 319 3.21 -0.90 12.61
CA ALA A 319 3.15 -1.04 14.05
C ALA A 319 4.53 -1.12 14.73
N ARG A 320 5.56 -1.56 14.02
CA ARG A 320 6.91 -1.71 14.55
C ARG A 320 7.68 -0.38 14.61
N ARG A 321 7.54 0.47 13.60
CA ARG A 321 8.40 1.65 13.38
C ARG A 321 7.63 2.95 13.21
N ILE A 322 6.51 2.97 12.47
CA ILE A 322 5.83 4.17 12.01
C ILE A 322 4.86 4.69 13.07
N ARG A 323 4.83 6.01 13.27
CA ARG A 323 3.96 6.67 14.26
C ARG A 323 2.90 7.57 13.61
N ASN A 324 3.19 8.09 12.43
CA ASN A 324 2.24 8.90 11.67
C ASN A 324 1.14 8.02 11.07
N ALA A 325 0.05 8.64 10.64
CA ALA A 325 -1.05 7.91 10.02
C ALA A 325 -0.60 7.29 8.69
N GLY A 326 -0.92 6.02 8.48
CA GLY A 326 -0.74 5.34 7.21
C GLY A 326 -1.94 5.51 6.27
N GLU A 327 -1.84 4.94 5.06
CA GLU A 327 -2.95 4.92 4.09
C GLU A 327 -3.47 3.49 3.82
N MET A 328 -3.29 2.57 4.78
CA MET A 328 -3.78 1.19 4.67
C MET A 328 -5.31 1.14 4.79
N ASN A 329 -6.00 1.87 3.93
CA ASN A 329 -7.46 2.04 3.94
C ASN A 329 -8.18 1.39 2.75
N GLY A 330 -7.44 0.71 1.87
CA GLY A 330 -7.98 0.02 0.69
C GLY A 330 -9.10 -0.94 1.04
N PHE A 331 -8.93 -1.68 2.13
CA PHE A 331 -9.90 -2.66 2.62
C PHE A 331 -11.27 -2.06 3.00
N LEU A 332 -11.40 -0.75 3.14
CA LEU A 332 -12.66 -0.09 3.45
C LEU A 332 -13.58 0.10 2.21
N LYS A 333 -13.06 -0.16 1.02
CA LYS A 333 -13.76 0.11 -0.24
C LYS A 333 -14.59 -1.08 -0.77
N PRO A 334 -14.10 -2.35 -0.72
CA PRO A 334 -14.89 -3.50 -1.19
C PRO A 334 -16.11 -3.78 -0.33
N ARG A 335 -17.19 -4.23 -0.97
CA ARG A 335 -18.44 -4.66 -0.29
C ARG A 335 -18.22 -5.87 0.59
N GLU A 336 -17.34 -6.77 0.16
CA GLU A 336 -17.02 -8.00 0.88
C GLU A 336 -15.57 -8.01 1.36
N ARG A 337 -15.37 -8.55 2.55
CA ARG A 337 -14.07 -8.73 3.18
C ARG A 337 -13.59 -10.15 2.97
N LEU A 338 -12.26 -10.36 2.88
CA LEU A 338 -11.69 -11.69 2.66
C LEU A 338 -11.49 -12.49 3.96
N PHE A 339 -11.33 -11.82 5.10
CA PHE A 339 -11.04 -12.51 6.35
C PHE A 339 -12.30 -13.09 7.01
N VAL A 340 -12.16 -14.27 7.64
CA VAL A 340 -13.21 -14.86 8.52
C VAL A 340 -13.61 -13.86 9.61
N ARG A 341 -12.60 -13.22 10.22
CA ARG A 341 -12.78 -12.10 11.14
C ARG A 341 -12.24 -10.85 10.49
N PRO A 342 -13.10 -9.92 10.06
CA PRO A 342 -12.69 -8.71 9.38
C PRO A 342 -11.69 -7.88 10.19
N LEU A 343 -10.80 -7.20 9.48
CA LEU A 343 -9.87 -6.25 10.08
C LEU A 343 -10.63 -5.12 10.77
N VAL A 344 -10.32 -4.88 12.04
CA VAL A 344 -11.04 -3.92 12.85
C VAL A 344 -10.45 -2.54 12.69
N LEU A 345 -11.31 -1.58 12.35
CA LEU A 345 -11.02 -0.15 12.38
C LEU A 345 -11.78 0.49 13.52
N ARG A 346 -11.09 1.11 14.46
CA ARG A 346 -11.71 1.82 15.59
C ARG A 346 -10.94 3.09 15.94
N GLY A 347 -11.65 4.19 16.07
CA GLY A 347 -11.04 5.48 16.43
C GLY A 347 -9.91 5.87 15.47
N GLY A 348 -10.14 5.79 14.14
CA GLY A 348 -9.18 6.13 13.11
C GLY A 348 -7.93 5.24 13.05
N ALA A 349 -7.94 4.06 13.70
CA ALA A 349 -6.79 3.14 13.71
C ALA A 349 -7.19 1.70 13.45
N ILE A 350 -6.33 0.96 12.74
CA ILE A 350 -6.42 -0.50 12.60
C ILE A 350 -5.98 -1.13 13.92
N GLU A 351 -6.81 -2.01 14.47
CA GLU A 351 -6.48 -2.84 15.62
C GLU A 351 -5.99 -4.19 15.15
N LEU A 352 -4.72 -4.50 15.44
CA LEU A 352 -4.11 -5.79 15.07
C LEU A 352 -4.44 -6.83 16.13
N GLY A 353 -5.33 -7.75 15.77
CA GLY A 353 -5.66 -8.90 16.62
C GLY A 353 -4.48 -9.88 16.75
N PRO A 354 -4.59 -10.85 17.70
CA PRO A 354 -3.57 -11.87 17.86
C PRO A 354 -3.56 -12.85 16.69
N GLY A 355 -2.35 -13.23 16.26
CA GLY A 355 -2.13 -14.25 15.23
C GLY A 355 -2.36 -13.77 13.80
N THR A 356 -2.28 -14.74 12.90
CA THR A 356 -2.45 -14.52 11.45
C THR A 356 -3.93 -14.64 11.09
N PRO A 357 -4.50 -13.68 10.34
CA PRO A 357 -5.89 -13.79 9.89
C PRO A 357 -6.09 -14.97 8.95
N GLN A 358 -7.31 -15.52 8.98
CA GLN A 358 -7.73 -16.61 8.11
C GLN A 358 -8.59 -16.08 6.97
N ILE A 359 -8.29 -16.52 5.74
CA ILE A 359 -9.15 -16.25 4.57
C ILE A 359 -10.40 -17.13 4.66
N ASP A 360 -11.56 -16.54 4.41
CA ASP A 360 -12.84 -17.24 4.33
C ASP A 360 -12.94 -17.97 3.00
N ALA A 361 -12.85 -19.30 3.03
CA ALA A 361 -12.86 -20.15 1.83
C ALA A 361 -14.15 -20.01 1.02
N ALA A 362 -15.30 -19.90 1.68
CA ALA A 362 -16.58 -19.78 0.99
C ALA A 362 -16.72 -18.42 0.28
N ARG A 363 -16.20 -17.35 0.86
CA ARG A 363 -16.14 -16.04 0.19
C ARG A 363 -15.13 -16.05 -0.95
N LEU A 364 -13.97 -16.67 -0.74
CA LEU A 364 -12.95 -16.80 -1.78
C LEU A 364 -13.53 -17.52 -3.01
N ASP A 365 -14.20 -18.67 -2.82
CA ASP A 365 -14.82 -19.43 -3.91
C ASP A 365 -15.90 -18.62 -4.65
N ARG A 366 -16.65 -17.79 -3.92
CA ARG A 366 -17.72 -16.97 -4.49
C ARG A 366 -17.19 -15.77 -5.30
N LEU A 367 -16.05 -15.21 -4.89
CA LEU A 367 -15.44 -14.03 -5.51
C LEU A 367 -14.44 -14.39 -6.62
N ALA A 368 -14.06 -15.67 -6.71
CA ALA A 368 -13.08 -16.15 -7.68
C ALA A 368 -13.69 -16.25 -9.07
N LEU A 369 -13.10 -15.54 -10.03
CA LEU A 369 -13.39 -15.67 -11.46
C LEU A 369 -12.63 -16.86 -12.08
N ALA A 370 -11.44 -17.16 -11.56
CA ALA A 370 -10.60 -18.26 -12.01
C ALA A 370 -9.66 -18.73 -10.89
N ARG A 371 -9.19 -19.98 -10.98
CA ARG A 371 -8.22 -20.60 -10.09
C ARG A 371 -7.22 -21.43 -10.88
N ARG A 372 -5.95 -21.41 -10.49
CA ARG A 372 -4.88 -22.29 -10.99
C ARG A 372 -4.06 -22.82 -9.81
N ALA A 373 -3.38 -23.95 -10.01
CA ALA A 373 -2.50 -24.52 -8.99
C ALA A 373 -1.32 -25.25 -9.63
N ALA A 374 -0.14 -25.09 -9.03
CA ALA A 374 0.97 -26.01 -9.21
C ALA A 374 0.88 -27.10 -8.13
N TRP A 375 1.07 -28.37 -8.55
CA TRP A 375 0.97 -29.56 -7.68
C TRP A 375 -0.34 -29.60 -6.87
N PRO A 376 -1.50 -29.72 -7.55
CA PRO A 376 -2.76 -29.84 -6.83
C PRO A 376 -2.71 -31.01 -5.85
N ALA A 377 -3.38 -30.87 -4.71
CA ALA A 377 -3.56 -31.99 -3.78
C ALA A 377 -4.17 -33.16 -4.57
N VAL A 378 -3.57 -34.35 -4.45
CA VAL A 378 -4.18 -35.58 -4.97
C VAL A 378 -5.48 -35.74 -4.22
N ALA A 379 -6.60 -35.71 -4.94
CA ALA A 379 -7.90 -36.02 -4.35
C ALA A 379 -7.81 -37.43 -3.75
N GLY A 380 -7.87 -37.50 -2.41
CA GLY A 380 -7.93 -38.75 -1.66
C GLY A 380 -9.32 -39.35 -1.72
#